data_296fa0d92d2b6ada81785c9ce6cd4630
#
_entry.id   296fa0d92d2b6ada81785c9ce6cd4630
#
_cell.length_a   1.000
_cell.length_b   1.000
_cell.length_c   1.000
_cell.angle_alpha   90.00
_cell.angle_beta   90.00
_cell.angle_gamma   90.00
#
_symmetry.space_group_name_H-M   'P 1'
#
loop_
_entity.id
_entity.type
_entity.pdbx_description
1 polymer ?
#
loop_
_entity_poly.entity_id
_entity_poly.type
_entity_poly.pdbx_seq_one_letter_code
_entity_poly.pdbx_strand_id
1 'polypeptide(L)'
;MRALLLDPLRNRLLAALPQPDFALIARHLATTSMPVRRVLNEDDDSVHEVYFPINGMLSLLAVLRDGKAIETAIVGREGVVNAMAGLGLLRSNVRVVVQIPLDVAFISASHFSDAAARSTSIRIMCINYNEVLLIQARVSAACNATHPVEERFCRWLLQSSDRAESNTVSLTHELVAEMLGVRRTSITRVAQKIQDTGAIKYSRGVIEILDRPLLLKLSCECYQTLSEKAAALIS
;
A
#
# COMPACT_ATOMS: atom_id res chain seq x y z
N MET A 1 30.87 0.58 5.22
CA MET A 1 29.56 -0.06 5.18
C MET A 1 29.08 0.04 3.72
N ARG A 2 29.10 -1.06 2.95
CA ARG A 2 28.59 -1.08 1.55
C ARG A 2 27.09 -0.78 1.65
N ALA A 3 26.64 0.34 1.08
CA ALA A 3 25.22 0.53 0.82
C ALA A 3 24.76 -0.68 -0.01
N LEU A 4 23.90 -1.50 0.55
CA LEU A 4 23.18 -2.52 -0.22
C LEU A 4 22.44 -1.74 -1.30
N LEU A 5 22.85 -1.88 -2.55
CA LEU A 5 22.15 -1.30 -3.70
C LEU A 5 20.73 -1.87 -3.67
N LEU A 6 19.75 -1.00 -3.44
CA LEU A 6 18.35 -1.37 -3.48
C LEU A 6 18.01 -1.78 -4.92
N ASP A 7 17.56 -3.02 -5.10
CA ASP A 7 17.22 -3.55 -6.42
C ASP A 7 15.79 -3.17 -6.81
N PRO A 8 15.58 -2.30 -7.83
CA PRO A 8 14.25 -1.94 -8.31
C PRO A 8 13.41 -3.14 -8.78
N LEU A 9 14.04 -4.22 -9.24
CA LEU A 9 13.36 -5.43 -9.73
C LEU A 9 12.73 -6.27 -8.62
N ARG A 10 12.94 -5.93 -7.34
CA ARG A 10 12.11 -6.46 -6.26
C ARG A 10 10.67 -5.96 -6.31
N ASN A 11 10.40 -4.83 -6.97
CA ASN A 11 9.04 -4.44 -7.29
C ASN A 11 8.49 -5.35 -8.39
N ARG A 12 7.33 -5.97 -8.13
CA ARG A 12 6.75 -7.00 -9.02
C ARG A 12 6.31 -6.44 -10.36
N LEU A 13 5.83 -5.20 -10.40
CA LEU A 13 5.41 -4.57 -11.67
C LEU A 13 6.61 -4.27 -12.55
N LEU A 14 7.71 -3.76 -11.96
CA LEU A 14 8.95 -3.53 -12.69
C LEU A 14 9.57 -4.84 -13.21
N ALA A 15 9.53 -5.89 -12.38
CA ALA A 15 10.04 -7.22 -12.76
C ALA A 15 9.21 -7.90 -13.86
N ALA A 16 7.92 -7.58 -13.96
CA ALA A 16 7.01 -8.12 -14.98
C ALA A 16 7.10 -7.41 -16.33
N LEU A 17 7.72 -6.22 -16.40
CA LEU A 17 7.88 -5.51 -17.67
C LEU A 17 8.81 -6.29 -18.61
N PRO A 18 8.48 -6.35 -19.92
CA PRO A 18 9.42 -6.81 -20.93
C PRO A 18 10.74 -6.02 -20.85
N GLN A 19 11.87 -6.70 -21.03
CA GLN A 19 13.19 -6.06 -20.89
C GLN A 19 13.37 -4.78 -21.72
N PRO A 20 12.92 -4.68 -22.98
CA PRO A 20 13.01 -3.43 -23.74
C PRO A 20 12.21 -2.29 -23.13
N ASP A 21 11.04 -2.59 -22.56
CA ASP A 21 10.18 -1.58 -21.92
C ASP A 21 10.76 -1.15 -20.57
N PHE A 22 11.28 -2.08 -19.77
CA PHE A 22 11.99 -1.76 -18.53
C PHE A 22 13.20 -0.86 -18.79
N ALA A 23 13.96 -1.10 -19.86
CA ALA A 23 15.13 -0.29 -20.23
C ALA A 23 14.79 1.20 -20.49
N LEU A 24 13.53 1.52 -20.88
CA LEU A 24 13.08 2.91 -21.06
C LEU A 24 13.06 3.70 -19.74
N ILE A 25 12.78 3.03 -18.64
CA ILE A 25 12.67 3.66 -17.30
C ILE A 25 13.91 3.41 -16.44
N ALA A 26 14.60 2.29 -16.60
CA ALA A 26 15.71 1.85 -15.74
C ALA A 26 16.81 2.90 -15.56
N ARG A 27 17.20 3.59 -16.64
CA ARG A 27 18.23 4.63 -16.63
C ARG A 27 17.84 5.89 -15.85
N HIS A 28 16.55 6.08 -15.57
CA HIS A 28 15.99 7.22 -14.84
C HIS A 28 15.50 6.86 -13.44
N LEU A 29 15.54 5.58 -13.08
CA LEU A 29 15.19 5.13 -11.74
C LEU A 29 16.28 5.53 -10.75
N ALA A 30 15.85 6.14 -9.65
CA ALA A 30 16.63 6.31 -8.44
C ALA A 30 16.02 5.49 -7.31
N THR A 31 16.78 5.19 -6.26
CA THR A 31 16.31 4.45 -5.09
C THR A 31 16.62 5.20 -3.81
N THR A 32 15.72 5.10 -2.82
CA THR A 32 15.91 5.69 -1.50
C THR A 32 15.15 4.92 -0.43
N SER A 33 15.52 5.14 0.85
CA SER A 33 14.77 4.67 2.01
C SER A 33 13.99 5.82 2.61
N MET A 34 12.76 5.57 3.02
CA MET A 34 11.87 6.58 3.60
C MET A 34 11.32 6.13 4.96
N PRO A 35 11.35 7.02 5.98
CA PRO A 35 10.82 6.72 7.30
C PRO A 35 9.30 6.73 7.32
N VAL A 36 8.72 6.04 8.32
CA VAL A 36 7.28 6.09 8.62
C VAL A 36 6.81 7.53 8.78
N ARG A 37 5.57 7.79 8.36
CA ARG A 37 4.89 9.11 8.35
C ARG A 37 5.45 10.12 7.33
N ARG A 38 6.40 9.75 6.49
CA ARG A 38 6.77 10.59 5.35
C ARG A 38 5.58 10.71 4.41
N VAL A 39 5.11 11.93 4.16
CA VAL A 39 4.10 12.23 3.15
C VAL A 39 4.81 12.41 1.81
N LEU A 40 4.33 11.72 0.78
CA LEU A 40 4.83 11.80 -0.60
C LEU A 40 4.02 12.78 -1.43
N ASN A 41 2.69 12.75 -1.25
CA ASN A 41 1.74 13.67 -1.87
C ASN A 41 0.64 14.02 -0.87
N GLU A 42 0.20 15.25 -0.86
CA GLU A 42 -1.09 15.65 -0.31
C GLU A 42 -2.19 15.55 -1.37
N ASP A 43 -3.44 15.60 -0.91
CA ASP A 43 -4.58 15.74 -1.82
C ASP A 43 -4.47 17.05 -2.61
N ASP A 44 -4.71 16.97 -3.91
CA ASP A 44 -4.61 18.06 -4.88
C ASP A 44 -3.17 18.54 -5.22
N ASP A 45 -2.12 17.90 -4.69
CA ASP A 45 -0.73 18.19 -5.05
C ASP A 45 -0.43 17.86 -6.53
N SER A 46 0.51 18.60 -7.10
CA SER A 46 1.12 18.22 -8.38
C SER A 46 1.95 16.95 -8.22
N VAL A 47 1.76 15.98 -9.12
CA VAL A 47 2.53 14.74 -9.15
C VAL A 47 3.87 14.99 -9.85
N HIS A 48 4.95 14.91 -9.10
CA HIS A 48 6.32 15.10 -9.61
C HIS A 48 7.04 13.76 -9.83
N GLU A 49 6.68 12.72 -9.10
CA GLU A 49 7.36 11.43 -9.09
C GLU A 49 6.37 10.27 -9.07
N VAL A 50 6.79 9.16 -9.69
CA VAL A 50 6.12 7.84 -9.66
C VAL A 50 6.95 6.92 -8.80
N TYR A 51 6.31 6.21 -7.84
CA TYR A 51 6.99 5.44 -6.82
C TYR A 51 6.67 3.95 -6.95
N PHE A 52 7.71 3.12 -6.95
CA PHE A 52 7.66 1.66 -7.00
C PHE A 52 8.26 1.09 -5.70
N PRO A 53 7.44 0.71 -4.71
CA PRO A 53 7.94 0.11 -3.48
C PRO A 53 8.79 -1.15 -3.75
N ILE A 54 9.92 -1.26 -3.06
CA ILE A 54 10.84 -2.42 -3.07
C ILE A 54 10.53 -3.33 -1.89
N ASN A 55 10.16 -2.71 -0.77
CA ASN A 55 9.62 -3.31 0.45
C ASN A 55 8.73 -2.30 1.17
N GLY A 56 8.23 -2.63 2.36
CA GLY A 56 7.43 -1.71 3.17
C GLY A 56 6.05 -1.43 2.58
N MET A 57 5.39 -0.36 3.04
CA MET A 57 4.00 -0.08 2.67
C MET A 57 3.71 1.42 2.62
N LEU A 58 3.02 1.82 1.58
CA LEU A 58 2.36 3.12 1.44
C LEU A 58 0.86 2.98 1.67
N SER A 59 0.26 3.95 2.37
CA SER A 59 -1.19 4.10 2.50
C SER A 59 -1.67 5.27 1.66
N LEU A 60 -2.78 5.06 0.95
CA LEU A 60 -3.51 6.07 0.20
C LEU A 60 -4.74 6.47 0.99
N LEU A 61 -4.79 7.74 1.40
CA LEU A 61 -5.81 8.26 2.30
C LEU A 61 -6.71 9.25 1.57
N ALA A 62 -8.01 9.04 1.67
CA ALA A 62 -8.99 10.09 1.37
C ALA A 62 -9.05 11.05 2.56
N VAL A 63 -8.81 12.34 2.31
CA VAL A 63 -8.81 13.39 3.32
C VAL A 63 -10.12 14.17 3.23
N LEU A 64 -10.84 14.27 4.35
CA LEU A 64 -12.09 15.01 4.43
C LEU A 64 -11.83 16.47 4.80
N ARG A 65 -12.80 17.36 4.54
CA ARG A 65 -12.68 18.80 4.83
C ARG A 65 -12.45 19.12 6.31
N ASP A 66 -12.85 18.24 7.22
CA ASP A 66 -12.62 18.36 8.68
C ASP A 66 -11.22 17.84 9.10
N GLY A 67 -10.38 17.47 8.14
CA GLY A 67 -9.03 16.96 8.36
C GLY A 67 -8.95 15.46 8.67
N LYS A 68 -10.07 14.76 8.81
CA LYS A 68 -10.07 13.32 8.98
C LYS A 68 -9.57 12.64 7.71
N ALA A 69 -8.75 11.61 7.89
CA ALA A 69 -8.22 10.80 6.82
C ALA A 69 -8.63 9.33 7.03
N ILE A 70 -9.01 8.67 5.94
CA ILE A 70 -9.39 7.25 5.96
C ILE A 70 -8.62 6.54 4.84
N GLU A 71 -8.02 5.40 5.17
CA GLU A 71 -7.31 4.59 4.19
C GLU A 71 -8.28 3.97 3.19
N THR A 72 -8.02 4.22 1.92
CA THR A 72 -8.80 3.69 0.80
C THR A 72 -8.06 2.57 0.08
N ALA A 73 -6.73 2.62 0.06
CA ALA A 73 -5.89 1.60 -0.54
C ALA A 73 -4.51 1.56 0.13
N ILE A 74 -3.82 0.44 -0.04
CA ILE A 74 -2.43 0.24 0.38
C ILE A 74 -1.60 -0.29 -0.78
N VAL A 75 -0.33 0.10 -0.84
CA VAL A 75 0.60 -0.24 -1.91
C VAL A 75 1.89 -0.75 -1.30
N GLY A 76 2.26 -1.97 -1.66
CA GLY A 76 3.55 -2.57 -1.35
C GLY A 76 4.35 -2.85 -2.63
N ARG A 77 5.28 -3.78 -2.57
CA ARG A 77 6.13 -4.16 -3.72
C ARG A 77 5.36 -4.75 -4.92
N GLU A 78 4.08 -5.05 -4.75
CA GLU A 78 3.18 -5.50 -5.82
C GLU A 78 2.64 -4.35 -6.66
N GLY A 79 2.98 -3.09 -6.33
CA GLY A 79 2.29 -1.95 -6.89
C GLY A 79 3.14 -0.74 -7.23
N VAL A 80 2.44 0.32 -7.59
CA VAL A 80 3.00 1.61 -7.98
C VAL A 80 2.10 2.76 -7.53
N VAL A 81 2.68 3.85 -7.07
CA VAL A 81 1.94 5.08 -6.73
C VAL A 81 2.17 6.12 -7.83
N ASN A 82 1.13 6.88 -8.13
CA ASN A 82 1.12 7.90 -9.19
C ASN A 82 1.28 7.34 -10.62
N ALA A 83 0.96 6.06 -10.86
CA ALA A 83 1.10 5.44 -12.18
C ALA A 83 0.41 6.21 -13.32
N MET A 84 -0.74 6.84 -13.00
CA MET A 84 -1.53 7.58 -14.00
C MET A 84 -0.83 8.84 -14.53
N ALA A 85 0.28 9.28 -13.91
CA ALA A 85 1.18 10.29 -14.49
C ALA A 85 1.71 9.86 -15.86
N GLY A 86 1.91 8.54 -16.08
CA GLY A 86 2.25 7.98 -17.39
C GLY A 86 1.18 8.21 -18.48
N LEU A 87 -0.06 8.53 -18.08
CA LEU A 87 -1.19 8.82 -18.96
C LEU A 87 -1.63 10.29 -18.88
N GLY A 88 -0.81 11.17 -18.29
CA GLY A 88 -1.04 12.61 -18.22
C GLY A 88 -1.84 13.10 -17.01
N LEU A 89 -2.21 12.24 -16.05
CA LEU A 89 -2.87 12.67 -14.83
C LEU A 89 -1.79 13.11 -13.80
N LEU A 90 -1.55 14.42 -13.72
CA LEU A 90 -0.47 15.02 -12.93
C LEU A 90 -0.96 15.68 -11.63
N ARG A 91 -2.13 15.33 -11.14
CA ARG A 91 -2.65 15.76 -9.83
C ARG A 91 -3.01 14.54 -8.98
N SER A 92 -2.58 14.57 -7.73
CA SER A 92 -2.98 13.58 -6.73
C SER A 92 -4.40 13.87 -6.26
N ASN A 93 -5.18 12.83 -6.04
CA ASN A 93 -6.52 12.92 -5.44
C ASN A 93 -6.58 12.19 -4.09
N VAL A 94 -5.41 11.91 -3.51
CA VAL A 94 -5.25 11.25 -2.22
C VAL A 94 -3.98 11.74 -1.55
N ARG A 95 -3.96 11.72 -0.21
CA ARG A 95 -2.71 11.80 0.55
C ARG A 95 -2.01 10.45 0.48
N VAL A 96 -0.72 10.45 0.16
CA VAL A 96 0.13 9.25 0.15
C VAL A 96 1.14 9.34 1.29
N VAL A 97 1.13 8.35 2.19
CA VAL A 97 1.98 8.34 3.37
C VAL A 97 2.70 7.00 3.55
N VAL A 98 3.95 7.04 4.01
CA VAL A 98 4.72 5.86 4.37
C VAL A 98 4.18 5.28 5.68
N GLN A 99 3.62 4.07 5.60
CA GLN A 99 2.99 3.39 6.73
C GLN A 99 3.92 2.38 7.42
N ILE A 100 4.70 1.65 6.64
CA ILE A 100 5.78 0.76 7.10
C ILE A 100 7.06 1.28 6.45
N PRO A 101 8.22 1.28 7.17
CA PRO A 101 9.49 1.77 6.60
C PRO A 101 9.69 1.26 5.19
N LEU A 102 9.99 2.15 4.27
CA LEU A 102 9.91 1.93 2.84
C LEU A 102 11.27 2.07 2.18
N ASP A 103 11.69 1.04 1.44
CA ASP A 103 12.65 1.21 0.36
C ASP A 103 11.88 1.29 -0.95
N VAL A 104 12.24 2.27 -1.79
CA VAL A 104 11.45 2.59 -2.98
C VAL A 104 12.36 2.96 -4.14
N ALA A 105 12.03 2.49 -5.33
CA ALA A 105 12.50 3.05 -6.59
C ALA A 105 11.52 4.12 -7.05
N PHE A 106 12.03 5.22 -7.60
CA PHE A 106 11.21 6.31 -8.09
C PHE A 106 11.77 6.92 -9.37
N ILE A 107 10.90 7.54 -10.14
CA ILE A 107 11.22 8.19 -11.41
C ILE A 107 10.39 9.48 -11.52
N SER A 108 10.94 10.53 -12.16
CA SER A 108 10.14 11.73 -12.40
C SER A 108 8.93 11.43 -13.29
N ALA A 109 7.81 12.11 -13.01
CA ALA A 109 6.58 11.94 -13.78
C ALA A 109 6.79 12.23 -15.27
N SER A 110 7.68 13.17 -15.64
CA SER A 110 8.02 13.49 -17.03
C SER A 110 8.71 12.31 -17.73
N HIS A 111 9.80 11.78 -17.15
CA HIS A 111 10.48 10.63 -17.75
C HIS A 111 9.58 9.39 -17.82
N PHE A 112 8.70 9.20 -16.81
CA PHE A 112 7.76 8.09 -16.81
C PHE A 112 6.70 8.26 -17.91
N SER A 113 6.18 9.48 -18.12
CA SER A 113 5.25 9.80 -19.21
C SER A 113 5.88 9.57 -20.58
N ASP A 114 7.14 10.00 -20.79
CA ASP A 114 7.88 9.77 -22.03
C ASP A 114 8.06 8.27 -22.32
N ALA A 115 8.34 7.46 -21.27
CA ALA A 115 8.44 6.01 -21.41
C ALA A 115 7.07 5.38 -21.73
N ALA A 116 6.00 5.81 -21.06
CA ALA A 116 4.64 5.33 -21.32
C ALA A 116 4.14 5.68 -22.73
N ALA A 117 4.52 6.84 -23.27
CA ALA A 117 4.22 7.21 -24.65
C ALA A 117 4.84 6.24 -25.69
N ARG A 118 5.94 5.58 -25.34
CA ARG A 118 6.72 4.68 -26.20
C ARG A 118 6.46 3.19 -25.93
N SER A 119 5.79 2.84 -24.83
CA SER A 119 5.55 1.45 -24.41
C SER A 119 4.08 1.19 -24.12
N THR A 120 3.52 0.26 -24.84
CA THR A 120 2.15 -0.24 -24.58
C THR A 120 2.10 -1.01 -23.26
N SER A 121 3.14 -1.77 -22.91
CA SER A 121 3.21 -2.53 -21.66
C SER A 121 3.18 -1.61 -20.45
N ILE A 122 3.92 -0.47 -20.47
CA ILE A 122 3.88 0.51 -19.39
C ILE A 122 2.49 1.14 -19.28
N ARG A 123 1.83 1.48 -20.39
CA ARG A 123 0.46 2.02 -20.36
C ARG A 123 -0.54 1.02 -19.77
N ILE A 124 -0.47 -0.25 -20.19
CA ILE A 124 -1.31 -1.32 -19.66
C ILE A 124 -1.07 -1.50 -18.16
N MET A 125 0.18 -1.51 -17.72
CA MET A 125 0.55 -1.56 -16.29
C MET A 125 -0.11 -0.41 -15.51
N CYS A 126 -0.07 0.84 -16.02
CA CYS A 126 -0.71 1.99 -15.38
C CYS A 126 -2.22 1.78 -15.24
N ILE A 127 -2.89 1.35 -16.30
CA ILE A 127 -4.35 1.13 -16.31
C ILE A 127 -4.74 0.01 -15.36
N ASN A 128 -4.08 -1.15 -15.46
CA ASN A 128 -4.38 -2.30 -14.63
C ASN A 128 -4.17 -2.01 -13.14
N TYR A 129 -3.06 -1.33 -12.80
CA TYR A 129 -2.81 -1.02 -11.40
C TYR A 129 -3.75 0.06 -10.86
N ASN A 130 -4.17 1.02 -11.68
CA ASN A 130 -5.21 1.97 -11.29
C ASN A 130 -6.55 1.25 -11.01
N GLU A 131 -6.91 0.24 -11.79
CA GLU A 131 -8.11 -0.58 -11.50
C GLU A 131 -7.95 -1.38 -10.20
N VAL A 132 -6.74 -1.89 -9.88
CA VAL A 132 -6.47 -2.51 -8.58
C VAL A 132 -6.72 -1.52 -7.43
N LEU A 133 -6.25 -0.28 -7.54
CA LEU A 133 -6.50 0.75 -6.52
C LEU A 133 -7.99 1.08 -6.39
N LEU A 134 -8.71 1.15 -7.51
CA LEU A 134 -10.15 1.39 -7.53
C LEU A 134 -10.92 0.22 -6.89
N ILE A 135 -10.52 -1.03 -7.15
CA ILE A 135 -11.07 -2.22 -6.49
C ILE A 135 -10.82 -2.14 -4.98
N GLN A 136 -9.61 -1.77 -4.53
CA GLN A 136 -9.32 -1.61 -3.11
C GLN A 136 -10.23 -0.55 -2.47
N ALA A 137 -10.42 0.60 -3.11
CA ALA A 137 -11.28 1.67 -2.61
C ALA A 137 -12.75 1.22 -2.51
N ARG A 138 -13.29 0.56 -3.54
CA ARG A 138 -14.66 0.01 -3.56
C ARG A 138 -14.88 -1.02 -2.46
N VAL A 139 -13.96 -1.98 -2.33
CA VAL A 139 -14.04 -3.01 -1.28
C VAL A 139 -13.87 -2.40 0.11
N SER A 140 -12.97 -1.41 0.29
CA SER A 140 -12.80 -0.71 1.55
C SER A 140 -14.07 0.05 1.95
N ALA A 141 -14.76 0.71 1.00
CA ALA A 141 -16.02 1.39 1.26
C ALA A 141 -17.11 0.41 1.72
N ALA A 142 -17.30 -0.71 1.02
CA ALA A 142 -18.26 -1.76 1.40
C ALA A 142 -17.89 -2.38 2.75
N CYS A 143 -16.63 -2.73 2.95
CA CYS A 143 -16.12 -3.29 4.19
C CYS A 143 -16.33 -2.37 5.40
N ASN A 144 -16.11 -1.06 5.23
CA ASN A 144 -16.31 -0.06 6.27
C ASN A 144 -17.78 0.07 6.67
N ALA A 145 -18.70 -0.15 5.73
CA ALA A 145 -20.14 -0.06 5.96
C ALA A 145 -20.76 -1.33 6.57
N THR A 146 -20.17 -2.50 6.34
CA THR A 146 -20.82 -3.79 6.62
C THR A 146 -20.12 -4.65 7.66
N HIS A 147 -18.79 -4.56 7.78
CA HIS A 147 -18.04 -5.45 8.67
C HIS A 147 -17.68 -4.80 10.00
N PRO A 148 -17.72 -5.60 11.11
CA PRO A 148 -17.27 -5.15 12.42
C PRO A 148 -15.80 -4.71 12.41
N VAL A 149 -15.45 -3.82 13.34
CA VAL A 149 -14.07 -3.27 13.44
C VAL A 149 -13.06 -4.40 13.70
N GLU A 150 -13.42 -5.44 14.44
CA GLU A 150 -12.60 -6.60 14.72
C GLU A 150 -12.15 -7.31 13.44
N GLU A 151 -13.09 -7.62 12.56
CA GLU A 151 -12.81 -8.31 11.30
C GLU A 151 -11.96 -7.45 10.36
N ARG A 152 -12.26 -6.14 10.31
CA ARG A 152 -11.50 -5.15 9.53
C ARG A 152 -10.07 -4.99 10.05
N PHE A 153 -9.89 -5.03 11.37
CA PHE A 153 -8.58 -5.00 12.01
C PHE A 153 -7.75 -6.23 11.64
N CYS A 154 -8.33 -7.44 11.71
CA CYS A 154 -7.66 -8.68 11.31
C CYS A 154 -7.27 -8.66 9.83
N ARG A 155 -8.18 -8.24 8.94
CA ARG A 155 -7.92 -8.05 7.51
C ARG A 155 -6.72 -7.12 7.29
N TRP A 156 -6.75 -5.96 7.93
CA TRP A 156 -5.72 -4.94 7.78
C TRP A 156 -4.35 -5.41 8.28
N LEU A 157 -4.30 -6.15 9.40
CA LEU A 157 -3.07 -6.76 9.89
C LEU A 157 -2.49 -7.78 8.91
N LEU A 158 -3.31 -8.65 8.34
CA LEU A 158 -2.89 -9.62 7.33
C LEU A 158 -2.27 -8.91 6.12
N GLN A 159 -2.96 -7.90 5.60
CA GLN A 159 -2.48 -7.11 4.46
C GLN A 159 -1.17 -6.37 4.76
N SER A 160 -1.01 -5.84 5.98
CA SER A 160 0.21 -5.17 6.42
C SER A 160 1.38 -6.15 6.57
N SER A 161 1.11 -7.34 7.13
CA SER A 161 2.08 -8.43 7.27
C SER A 161 2.59 -8.91 5.89
N ASP A 162 1.68 -9.06 4.92
CA ASP A 162 2.04 -9.46 3.55
C ASP A 162 3.01 -8.47 2.89
N ARG A 163 2.79 -7.16 3.09
CA ARG A 163 3.61 -6.10 2.50
C ARG A 163 4.91 -5.87 3.25
N ALA A 164 4.89 -6.07 4.56
CA ALA A 164 6.09 -6.05 5.39
C ALA A 164 6.97 -7.31 5.18
N GLU A 165 6.42 -8.37 4.56
CA GLU A 165 7.05 -9.71 4.47
C GLU A 165 7.51 -10.20 5.86
N SER A 166 6.70 -9.89 6.89
CA SER A 166 7.01 -10.14 8.30
C SER A 166 5.75 -10.40 9.09
N ASN A 167 5.82 -11.33 10.03
CA ASN A 167 4.76 -11.54 11.01
C ASN A 167 4.76 -10.46 12.11
N THR A 168 5.76 -9.57 12.11
CA THR A 168 5.88 -8.48 13.09
C THR A 168 5.74 -7.14 12.39
N VAL A 169 4.79 -6.33 12.84
CA VAL A 169 4.51 -5.01 12.28
C VAL A 169 4.54 -3.96 13.38
N SER A 170 5.34 -2.90 13.20
CA SER A 170 5.43 -1.78 14.14
C SER A 170 4.29 -0.80 13.90
N LEU A 171 3.24 -0.88 14.74
CA LEU A 171 1.98 -0.15 14.57
C LEU A 171 1.44 0.31 15.91
N THR A 172 1.21 1.62 16.04
CA THR A 172 0.53 2.16 17.22
C THR A 172 -0.99 2.06 17.06
N HIS A 173 -1.72 1.95 18.18
CA HIS A 173 -3.21 1.96 18.14
C HIS A 173 -3.77 3.23 17.49
N GLU A 174 -3.08 4.36 17.62
CA GLU A 174 -3.49 5.61 17.02
C GLU A 174 -3.44 5.55 15.50
N LEU A 175 -2.33 5.03 14.95
CA LEU A 175 -2.13 4.84 13.53
C LEU A 175 -3.18 3.88 12.93
N VAL A 176 -3.41 2.75 13.58
CA VAL A 176 -4.43 1.78 13.14
C VAL A 176 -5.84 2.37 13.21
N ALA A 177 -6.12 3.20 14.24
CA ALA A 177 -7.41 3.87 14.39
C ALA A 177 -7.67 4.88 13.27
N GLU A 178 -6.65 5.63 12.87
CA GLU A 178 -6.69 6.53 11.71
C GLU A 178 -6.98 5.75 10.43
N MET A 179 -6.23 4.67 10.16
CA MET A 179 -6.40 3.85 8.95
C MET A 179 -7.79 3.22 8.86
N LEU A 180 -8.33 2.73 9.97
CA LEU A 180 -9.65 2.09 10.00
C LEU A 180 -10.81 3.09 10.18
N GLY A 181 -10.54 4.39 10.35
CA GLY A 181 -11.55 5.42 10.52
C GLY A 181 -12.34 5.28 11.83
N VAL A 182 -11.70 4.85 12.93
CA VAL A 182 -12.34 4.61 14.22
C VAL A 182 -11.61 5.31 15.36
N ARG A 183 -12.20 5.33 16.57
CA ARG A 183 -11.55 5.90 17.75
C ARG A 183 -10.40 4.98 18.22
N ARG A 184 -9.30 5.56 18.72
CA ARG A 184 -8.17 4.82 19.33
C ARG A 184 -8.63 3.83 20.42
N THR A 185 -9.60 4.22 21.25
CA THR A 185 -10.16 3.36 22.30
C THR A 185 -10.85 2.10 21.76
N SER A 186 -11.44 2.19 20.56
CA SER A 186 -12.00 1.03 19.86
C SER A 186 -10.89 0.05 19.46
N ILE A 187 -9.79 0.55 18.89
CA ILE A 187 -8.64 -0.30 18.51
C ILE A 187 -8.00 -0.95 19.73
N THR A 188 -7.84 -0.22 20.85
CA THR A 188 -7.31 -0.81 22.09
C THR A 188 -8.13 -2.01 22.55
N ARG A 189 -9.46 -1.89 22.52
CA ARG A 189 -10.37 -2.98 22.91
C ARG A 189 -10.33 -4.15 21.92
N VAL A 190 -10.31 -3.84 20.62
CA VAL A 190 -10.25 -4.85 19.56
C VAL A 190 -8.93 -5.60 19.61
N ALA A 191 -7.80 -4.90 19.71
CA ALA A 191 -6.48 -5.54 19.81
C ALA A 191 -6.38 -6.48 21.02
N GLN A 192 -6.94 -6.08 22.20
CA GLN A 192 -7.01 -6.93 23.37
C GLN A 192 -7.85 -8.18 23.09
N LYS A 193 -9.05 -8.03 22.53
CA LYS A 193 -9.95 -9.15 22.19
C LYS A 193 -9.29 -10.15 21.24
N ILE A 194 -8.59 -9.67 20.21
CA ILE A 194 -7.87 -10.55 19.26
C ILE A 194 -6.65 -11.20 19.93
N GLN A 195 -5.94 -10.49 20.80
CA GLN A 195 -4.84 -11.06 21.58
C GLN A 195 -5.32 -12.19 22.52
N ASP A 196 -6.48 -12.03 23.16
CA ASP A 196 -7.06 -13.04 24.05
C ASP A 196 -7.42 -14.35 23.30
N THR A 197 -7.59 -14.31 21.97
CA THR A 197 -7.75 -15.52 21.14
C THR A 197 -6.43 -16.26 20.90
N GLY A 198 -5.29 -15.65 21.17
CA GLY A 198 -3.97 -16.17 20.84
C GLY A 198 -3.51 -15.91 19.41
N ALA A 199 -4.29 -15.24 18.56
CA ALA A 199 -3.94 -14.97 17.16
C ALA A 199 -2.79 -13.97 17.02
N ILE A 200 -2.69 -13.00 17.93
CA ILE A 200 -1.66 -11.97 17.93
C ILE A 200 -1.08 -11.75 19.34
N LYS A 201 0.10 -11.11 19.37
CA LYS A 201 0.67 -10.49 20.57
C LYS A 201 0.93 -9.03 20.30
N TYR A 202 0.43 -8.15 21.17
CA TYR A 202 0.67 -6.71 21.09
C TYR A 202 1.53 -6.24 22.26
N SER A 203 2.64 -5.60 21.97
CA SER A 203 3.53 -5.04 23.01
C SER A 203 4.25 -3.80 22.47
N ARG A 204 4.16 -2.68 23.22
CA ARG A 204 4.93 -1.44 22.99
C ARG A 204 4.87 -0.91 21.54
N GLY A 205 3.69 -0.94 20.91
CA GLY A 205 3.52 -0.46 19.53
C GLY A 205 3.99 -1.45 18.46
N VAL A 206 4.19 -2.71 18.82
CA VAL A 206 4.53 -3.79 17.91
C VAL A 206 3.45 -4.87 18.00
N ILE A 207 2.94 -5.30 16.87
CA ILE A 207 2.00 -6.42 16.74
C ILE A 207 2.75 -7.58 16.08
N GLU A 208 2.71 -8.73 16.74
CA GLU A 208 3.23 -10.00 16.23
C GLU A 208 2.07 -10.93 15.95
N ILE A 209 1.99 -11.47 14.73
CA ILE A 209 1.00 -12.48 14.34
C ILE A 209 1.55 -13.84 14.76
N LEU A 210 0.89 -14.48 15.74
CA LEU A 210 1.28 -15.78 16.29
C LEU A 210 0.60 -16.94 15.55
N ASP A 211 -0.67 -16.76 15.20
CA ASP A 211 -1.47 -17.75 14.46
C ASP A 211 -2.16 -17.09 13.27
N ARG A 212 -1.49 -17.15 12.11
CA ARG A 212 -2.00 -16.58 10.86
C ARG A 212 -3.28 -17.27 10.35
N PRO A 213 -3.42 -18.62 10.38
CA PRO A 213 -4.68 -19.31 10.07
C PRO A 213 -5.86 -18.85 10.93
N LEU A 214 -5.65 -18.69 12.25
CA LEU A 214 -6.67 -18.16 13.13
C LEU A 214 -7.01 -16.70 12.81
N LEU A 215 -6.00 -15.85 12.60
CA LEU A 215 -6.23 -14.45 12.23
C LEU A 215 -7.02 -14.33 10.91
N LEU A 216 -6.77 -15.24 9.95
CA LEU A 216 -7.52 -15.30 8.68
C LEU A 216 -9.00 -15.67 8.93
N LYS A 217 -9.29 -16.61 9.83
CA LYS A 217 -10.67 -16.96 10.22
C LYS A 217 -11.40 -15.82 10.93
N LEU A 218 -10.66 -14.96 11.63
CA LEU A 218 -11.20 -13.78 12.33
C LEU A 218 -11.33 -12.55 11.42
N SER A 219 -10.80 -12.61 10.20
CA SER A 219 -10.91 -11.52 9.22
C SER A 219 -12.18 -11.64 8.38
N CYS A 220 -12.65 -10.51 7.83
CA CYS A 220 -13.69 -10.55 6.82
C CYS A 220 -13.16 -11.11 5.49
N GLU A 221 -14.06 -11.61 4.65
CA GLU A 221 -13.79 -12.14 3.29
C GLU A 221 -13.13 -11.12 2.36
N CYS A 222 -13.18 -9.85 2.70
CA CYS A 222 -12.54 -8.78 1.91
C CYS A 222 -11.03 -8.98 1.74
N TYR A 223 -10.37 -9.71 2.66
CA TYR A 223 -8.96 -10.04 2.51
C TYR A 223 -8.72 -10.91 1.26
N GLN A 224 -9.47 -12.01 1.12
CA GLN A 224 -9.36 -12.90 -0.04
C GLN A 224 -9.83 -12.22 -1.31
N THR A 225 -10.98 -11.54 -1.26
CA THR A 225 -11.54 -10.79 -2.40
C THR A 225 -10.52 -9.82 -3.01
N LEU A 226 -9.77 -9.08 -2.17
CA LEU A 226 -8.75 -8.14 -2.63
C LEU A 226 -7.55 -8.86 -3.25
N SER A 227 -7.09 -9.96 -2.65
CA SER A 227 -5.98 -10.75 -3.16
C SER A 227 -6.28 -11.36 -4.53
N GLU A 228 -7.45 -11.98 -4.68
CA GLU A 228 -7.89 -12.64 -5.92
C GLU A 228 -8.06 -11.63 -7.07
N LYS A 229 -8.75 -10.52 -6.79
CA LYS A 229 -8.99 -9.49 -7.82
C LYS A 229 -7.71 -8.78 -8.24
N ALA A 230 -6.78 -8.52 -7.32
CA ALA A 230 -5.49 -7.93 -7.66
C ALA A 230 -4.65 -8.92 -8.49
N ALA A 231 -4.59 -10.20 -8.12
CA ALA A 231 -3.85 -11.21 -8.85
C ALA A 231 -4.33 -11.35 -10.32
N ALA A 232 -5.65 -11.26 -10.55
CA ALA A 232 -6.24 -11.34 -11.89
C ALA A 232 -5.85 -10.19 -12.85
N LEU A 233 -5.36 -9.06 -12.31
CA LEU A 233 -5.00 -7.86 -13.09
C LEU A 233 -3.48 -7.68 -13.25
N ILE A 234 -2.69 -8.29 -12.35
CA ILE A 234 -1.23 -8.08 -12.29
C ILE A 234 -0.45 -9.31 -12.80
N SER A 235 -1.15 -10.44 -13.01
CA SER A 235 -0.57 -11.71 -13.52
C SER A 235 -0.10 -11.61 -14.97
#